data_cd0e9905da5a9d7d9db673e6724c4052
#
_entry.id   cd0e9905da5a9d7d9db673e6724c4052
#
_cell.length_a   1.000
_cell.length_b   1.000
_cell.length_c   1.000
_cell.angle_alpha   90.00
_cell.angle_beta   90.00
_cell.angle_gamma   90.00
#
_symmetry.space_group_name_H-M   'P 1'
#
loop_
_entity.id
_entity.type
_entity.pdbx_description
1 polymer ?
#
loop_
_entity_poly.entity_id
_entity_poly.type
_entity_poly.pdbx_seq_one_letter_code
_entity_poly.pdbx_strand_id
1 'polypeptide(L)'
;MEENLYCLRKGTRLIGRYTVEGVLGQGGFGITYLGMDELHKKKVAIKEFFPQGIVTRNIEYEDTVTVTLVGEKENYDKGKERFLKEAQTMAMFSKDKGIVKALDFFEINNTAYIVMEYLEGVTLKQYLAENKRIDAEDLVELLVPLIEALDEIHSQGLIHRDISPDNIM
;
A
#
# COMPACT_ATOMS: atom_id res chain seq x y z
N MET A 1 -10.62 21.11 -3.34
CA MET A 1 -9.80 19.95 -2.92
C MET A 1 -8.41 20.52 -2.74
N GLU A 2 -7.90 20.56 -1.51
CA GLU A 2 -6.50 20.92 -1.30
C GLU A 2 -5.65 19.86 -2.00
N GLU A 3 -4.93 20.25 -3.05
CA GLU A 3 -3.88 19.42 -3.62
C GLU A 3 -2.91 19.12 -2.50
N ASN A 4 -2.80 17.84 -2.16
CA ASN A 4 -1.89 17.41 -1.11
C ASN A 4 -0.46 17.59 -1.65
N LEU A 5 0.19 18.67 -1.24
CA LEU A 5 1.47 19.19 -1.74
C LEU A 5 2.62 18.16 -1.71
N TYR A 6 2.41 17.02 -1.07
CA TYR A 6 3.43 15.98 -0.90
C TYR A 6 3.19 14.74 -1.78
N CYS A 7 2.01 14.61 -2.41
CA CYS A 7 1.70 13.48 -3.26
C CYS A 7 2.33 13.64 -4.65
N LEU A 8 2.76 12.54 -5.24
CA LEU A 8 3.19 12.54 -6.64
C LEU A 8 2.06 13.02 -7.54
N ARG A 9 2.41 13.79 -8.57
CA ARG A 9 1.45 14.30 -9.55
C ARG A 9 0.92 13.19 -10.42
N LYS A 10 -0.33 13.35 -10.87
CA LYS A 10 -0.88 12.52 -11.94
C LYS A 10 0.02 12.62 -13.18
N GLY A 11 0.36 11.46 -13.75
CA GLY A 11 1.27 11.36 -14.89
C GLY A 11 2.74 11.13 -14.49
N THR A 12 3.12 11.23 -13.21
CA THR A 12 4.48 10.87 -12.77
C THR A 12 4.78 9.42 -13.14
N ARG A 13 5.94 9.21 -13.77
CA ARG A 13 6.39 7.87 -14.17
C ARG A 13 7.46 7.35 -13.22
N LEU A 14 7.20 6.22 -12.63
CA LEU A 14 8.11 5.50 -11.74
C LEU A 14 8.82 4.39 -12.53
N ILE A 15 10.14 4.35 -12.44
CA ILE A 15 11.05 3.40 -13.13
C ILE A 15 10.73 3.17 -14.62
N GLY A 16 10.11 4.15 -15.28
CA GLY A 16 9.72 4.06 -16.69
C GLY A 16 8.55 3.11 -17.01
N ARG A 17 8.00 2.43 -16.00
CA ARG A 17 6.98 1.40 -16.16
C ARG A 17 5.62 1.76 -15.57
N TYR A 18 5.60 2.36 -14.39
CA TYR A 18 4.35 2.66 -13.68
C TYR A 18 4.03 4.14 -13.79
N THR A 19 2.80 4.47 -14.18
CA THR A 19 2.30 5.84 -14.26
C THR A 19 1.31 6.09 -13.13
N VAL A 20 1.52 7.14 -12.33
CA VAL A 20 0.59 7.56 -11.27
C VAL A 20 -0.66 8.17 -11.91
N GLU A 21 -1.85 7.68 -11.54
CA GLU A 21 -3.13 8.20 -12.03
C GLU A 21 -3.88 9.04 -10.98
N GLY A 22 -3.63 8.80 -9.69
CA GLY A 22 -4.27 9.55 -8.60
C GLY A 22 -3.92 8.99 -7.24
N VAL A 23 -4.43 9.59 -6.18
CA VAL A 23 -4.25 9.16 -4.79
C VAL A 23 -5.45 8.31 -4.38
N LEU A 24 -5.20 7.11 -3.86
CA LEU A 24 -6.21 6.23 -3.26
C LEU A 24 -6.37 6.49 -1.78
N GLY A 25 -5.27 6.81 -1.08
CA GLY A 25 -5.29 7.08 0.35
C GLY A 25 -3.95 7.56 0.87
N GLN A 26 -4.00 8.16 2.07
CA GLN A 26 -2.82 8.63 2.78
C GLN A 26 -2.96 8.28 4.27
N GLY A 27 -1.92 7.70 4.83
CA GLY A 27 -1.84 7.35 6.25
C GLY A 27 -0.54 7.85 6.89
N GLY A 28 -0.36 7.57 8.18
CA GLY A 28 0.81 8.03 8.94
C GLY A 28 2.16 7.54 8.40
N PHE A 29 2.16 6.39 7.72
CA PHE A 29 3.40 5.76 7.25
C PHE A 29 3.57 5.78 5.73
N GLY A 30 2.58 6.25 4.97
CA GLY A 30 2.71 6.22 3.52
C GLY A 30 1.53 6.78 2.76
N ILE A 31 1.70 6.83 1.45
CA ILE A 31 0.71 7.28 0.48
C ILE A 31 0.45 6.12 -0.47
N THR A 32 -0.81 5.85 -0.76
CA THR A 32 -1.19 4.84 -1.76
C THR A 32 -1.79 5.53 -2.98
N TYR A 33 -1.25 5.20 -4.14
CA TYR A 33 -1.68 5.75 -5.43
C TYR A 33 -2.40 4.68 -6.25
N LEU A 34 -3.38 5.11 -7.04
CA LEU A 34 -3.80 4.40 -8.23
C LEU A 34 -2.72 4.60 -9.29
N GLY A 35 -2.28 3.55 -9.91
CA GLY A 35 -1.31 3.58 -11.01
C GLY A 35 -1.71 2.69 -12.18
N MET A 36 -1.01 2.87 -13.28
CA MET A 36 -1.08 2.04 -14.47
C MET A 36 0.27 1.35 -14.70
N ASP A 37 0.28 0.01 -14.76
CA ASP A 37 1.40 -0.75 -15.30
C ASP A 37 1.38 -0.64 -16.83
N GLU A 38 2.26 0.17 -17.38
CA GLU A 38 2.32 0.44 -18.82
C GLU A 38 2.73 -0.78 -19.65
N LEU A 39 3.43 -1.73 -19.04
CA LEU A 39 3.85 -2.96 -19.70
C LEU A 39 2.66 -3.93 -19.89
N HIS A 40 1.89 -4.14 -18.82
CA HIS A 40 0.77 -5.08 -18.81
C HIS A 40 -0.59 -4.43 -19.09
N LYS A 41 -0.64 -3.09 -19.17
CA LYS A 41 -1.89 -2.31 -19.36
C LYS A 41 -2.95 -2.61 -18.31
N LYS A 42 -2.52 -2.70 -17.05
CA LYS A 42 -3.37 -3.01 -15.89
C LYS A 42 -3.25 -1.96 -14.82
N LYS A 43 -4.36 -1.68 -14.14
CA LYS A 43 -4.37 -0.87 -12.93
C LYS A 43 -3.60 -1.59 -11.82
N VAL A 44 -2.86 -0.81 -11.03
CA VAL A 44 -2.11 -1.26 -9.87
C VAL A 44 -2.32 -0.28 -8.72
N ALA A 45 -2.16 -0.77 -7.48
CA ALA A 45 -2.01 0.07 -6.31
C ALA A 45 -0.52 0.23 -6.01
N ILE A 46 -0.07 1.48 -5.84
CA ILE A 46 1.34 1.80 -5.57
C ILE A 46 1.42 2.43 -4.19
N LYS A 47 1.97 1.70 -3.22
CA LYS A 47 2.20 2.19 -1.86
C LYS A 47 3.59 2.77 -1.77
N GLU A 48 3.70 4.03 -1.35
CA GLU A 48 4.94 4.76 -1.13
C GLU A 48 5.24 4.84 0.36
N PHE A 49 6.48 4.60 0.76
CA PHE A 49 6.94 4.86 2.12
C PHE A 49 7.13 6.37 2.32
N PHE A 50 6.20 6.98 3.03
CA PHE A 50 6.19 8.42 3.29
C PHE A 50 5.73 8.69 4.73
N PRO A 51 6.61 8.48 5.75
CA PRO A 51 6.27 8.70 7.14
C PRO A 51 6.04 10.20 7.42
N GLN A 52 4.78 10.54 7.69
CA GLN A 52 4.36 11.92 7.93
C GLN A 52 5.09 12.52 9.13
N GLY A 53 5.43 13.80 9.04
CA GLY A 53 6.13 14.54 10.09
C GLY A 53 7.65 14.32 10.13
N ILE A 54 8.17 13.31 9.44
CA ILE A 54 9.61 13.03 9.34
C ILE A 54 10.17 13.48 8.00
N VAL A 55 9.36 13.37 6.95
CA VAL A 55 9.77 13.67 5.59
C VAL A 55 8.88 14.73 4.94
N THR A 56 9.41 15.35 3.90
CA THR A 56 8.70 16.26 3.00
C THR A 56 9.08 15.99 1.55
N ARG A 57 8.30 16.54 0.63
CA ARG A 57 8.58 16.59 -0.81
C ARG A 57 8.12 17.94 -1.34
N ASN A 58 8.92 18.56 -2.19
CA ASN A 58 8.51 19.73 -2.95
C ASN A 58 8.30 19.33 -4.42
N ILE A 59 7.07 18.96 -4.75
CA ILE A 59 6.67 18.48 -6.08
C ILE A 59 6.82 19.52 -7.18
N GLU A 60 7.02 20.80 -6.86
CA GLU A 60 7.27 21.83 -7.87
C GLU A 60 8.63 21.66 -8.52
N TYR A 61 9.60 21.13 -7.80
CA TYR A 61 10.98 21.02 -8.25
C TYR A 61 11.41 19.57 -8.50
N GLU A 62 10.99 18.63 -7.66
CA GLU A 62 11.40 17.22 -7.76
C GLU A 62 10.46 16.26 -7.02
N ASP A 63 10.47 14.99 -7.44
CA ASP A 63 9.71 13.92 -6.77
C ASP A 63 10.46 13.33 -5.55
N THR A 64 11.66 13.81 -5.25
CA THR A 64 12.55 13.28 -4.21
C THR A 64 12.02 13.59 -2.81
N VAL A 65 12.03 12.57 -1.95
CA VAL A 65 11.68 12.68 -0.53
C VAL A 65 12.89 13.17 0.26
N THR A 66 12.67 14.16 1.13
CA THR A 66 13.69 14.75 1.99
C THR A 66 13.33 14.54 3.46
N VAL A 67 14.26 14.00 4.25
CA VAL A 67 14.12 13.91 5.71
C VAL A 67 14.32 15.30 6.31
N THR A 68 13.32 15.80 7.03
CA THR A 68 13.31 17.17 7.57
C THR A 68 13.77 17.26 9.01
N LEU A 69 13.64 16.19 9.79
CA LEU A 69 14.03 16.18 11.19
C LEU A 69 15.49 15.77 11.34
N VAL A 70 16.26 16.60 12.01
CA VAL A 70 17.67 16.33 12.35
C VAL A 70 17.75 15.09 13.24
N GLY A 71 18.61 14.14 12.86
CA GLY A 71 18.78 12.87 13.60
C GLY A 71 17.83 11.72 13.19
N GLU A 72 16.79 11.98 12.42
CA GLU A 72 15.82 10.94 11.99
C GLU A 72 16.24 10.17 10.73
N LYS A 73 17.36 10.53 10.10
CA LYS A 73 17.78 9.85 8.86
C LYS A 73 17.99 8.34 9.05
N GLU A 74 18.64 7.91 10.13
CA GLU A 74 18.87 6.49 10.41
C GLU A 74 17.55 5.74 10.65
N ASN A 75 16.61 6.36 11.39
CA ASN A 75 15.27 5.80 11.62
C ASN A 75 14.48 5.70 10.32
N TYR A 76 14.58 6.71 9.47
CA TYR A 76 13.98 6.70 8.14
C TYR A 76 14.52 5.57 7.26
N ASP A 77 15.85 5.43 7.19
CA ASP A 77 16.50 4.38 6.39
C ASP A 77 16.11 2.99 6.89
N LYS A 78 16.11 2.75 8.20
CA LYS A 78 15.61 1.49 8.81
C LYS A 78 14.12 1.25 8.53
N GLY A 79 13.30 2.29 8.55
CA GLY A 79 11.88 2.20 8.21
C GLY A 79 11.66 1.80 6.76
N LYS A 80 12.44 2.38 5.84
CA LYS A 80 12.43 2.05 4.41
C LYS A 80 12.85 0.60 4.15
N GLU A 81 13.91 0.13 4.81
CA GLU A 81 14.34 -1.29 4.72
C GLU A 81 13.24 -2.24 5.20
N ARG A 82 12.56 -1.93 6.33
CA ARG A 82 11.44 -2.74 6.83
C ARG A 82 10.27 -2.77 5.86
N PHE A 83 9.96 -1.64 5.24
CA PHE A 83 8.91 -1.52 4.24
C PHE A 83 9.18 -2.41 3.02
N LEU A 84 10.43 -2.44 2.52
CA LEU A 84 10.82 -3.34 1.43
C LEU A 84 10.80 -4.82 1.84
N LYS A 85 11.18 -5.12 3.08
CA LYS A 85 11.09 -6.48 3.62
C LYS A 85 9.65 -6.96 3.73
N GLU A 86 8.71 -6.06 4.05
CA GLU A 86 7.27 -6.36 4.01
C GLU A 86 6.84 -6.78 2.61
N ALA A 87 7.26 -6.05 1.57
CA ALA A 87 6.97 -6.41 0.18
C ALA A 87 7.52 -7.78 -0.21
N GLN A 88 8.75 -8.10 0.19
CA GLN A 88 9.35 -9.42 -0.03
C GLN A 88 8.53 -10.53 0.64
N THR A 89 8.08 -10.28 1.86
CA THR A 89 7.22 -11.21 2.61
C THR A 89 5.88 -11.41 1.90
N MET A 90 5.21 -10.34 1.48
CA MET A 90 3.95 -10.42 0.72
C MET A 90 4.11 -11.22 -0.58
N ALA A 91 5.23 -11.09 -1.28
CA ALA A 91 5.49 -11.83 -2.51
C ALA A 91 5.56 -13.34 -2.30
N MET A 92 5.90 -13.82 -1.10
CA MET A 92 5.90 -15.25 -0.76
C MET A 92 4.49 -15.85 -0.76
N PHE A 93 3.46 -15.04 -0.45
CA PHE A 93 2.06 -15.45 -0.39
C PHE A 93 1.28 -15.12 -1.67
N SER A 94 1.95 -14.91 -2.78
CA SER A 94 1.33 -14.48 -4.05
C SER A 94 0.32 -15.46 -4.66
N LYS A 95 0.25 -16.69 -4.15
CA LYS A 95 -0.69 -17.73 -4.59
C LYS A 95 -1.98 -17.79 -3.77
N ASP A 96 -2.02 -17.13 -2.61
CA ASP A 96 -3.13 -17.20 -1.68
C ASP A 96 -4.21 -16.19 -2.08
N LYS A 97 -5.45 -16.64 -2.16
CA LYS A 97 -6.57 -15.84 -2.65
C LYS A 97 -7.02 -14.75 -1.66
N GLY A 98 -6.71 -14.92 -0.40
CA GLY A 98 -7.08 -13.98 0.67
C GLY A 98 -6.03 -12.90 0.95
N ILE A 99 -4.92 -12.86 0.20
CA ILE A 99 -3.82 -11.92 0.40
C ILE A 99 -3.59 -11.12 -0.87
N VAL A 100 -3.51 -9.78 -0.74
CA VAL A 100 -3.18 -8.92 -1.87
C VAL A 100 -1.78 -9.22 -2.39
N LYS A 101 -1.64 -9.32 -3.71
CA LYS A 101 -0.37 -9.72 -4.33
C LYS A 101 0.56 -8.51 -4.49
N ALA A 102 1.77 -8.63 -3.96
CA ALA A 102 2.86 -7.75 -4.33
C ALA A 102 3.38 -8.15 -5.72
N LEU A 103 3.31 -7.21 -6.66
CA LEU A 103 3.71 -7.42 -8.06
C LEU A 103 5.15 -6.97 -8.32
N ASP A 104 5.59 -5.93 -7.60
CA ASP A 104 6.91 -5.34 -7.74
C ASP A 104 7.25 -4.50 -6.50
N PHE A 105 8.53 -4.22 -6.29
CA PHE A 105 8.99 -3.25 -5.29
C PHE A 105 10.34 -2.68 -5.69
N PHE A 106 10.57 -1.41 -5.42
CA PHE A 106 11.79 -0.71 -5.83
C PHE A 106 12.05 0.55 -5.00
N GLU A 107 13.27 1.04 -5.07
CA GLU A 107 13.69 2.32 -4.50
C GLU A 107 13.99 3.33 -5.60
N ILE A 108 13.38 4.52 -5.48
CA ILE A 108 13.64 5.71 -6.28
C ILE A 108 13.18 6.93 -5.47
N ASN A 109 13.55 8.14 -5.88
CA ASN A 109 13.14 9.38 -5.21
C ASN A 109 13.49 9.44 -3.72
N ASN A 110 14.59 8.79 -3.31
CA ASN A 110 15.01 8.64 -1.92
C ASN A 110 13.96 7.98 -1.01
N THR A 111 13.03 7.19 -1.58
CA THR A 111 12.01 6.42 -0.86
C THR A 111 11.84 5.03 -1.49
N ALA A 112 10.89 4.26 -0.99
CA ALA A 112 10.57 2.92 -1.47
C ALA A 112 9.10 2.83 -1.88
N TYR A 113 8.85 2.00 -2.88
CA TYR A 113 7.53 1.73 -3.43
C TYR A 113 7.25 0.24 -3.44
N ILE A 114 6.01 -0.13 -3.12
CA ILE A 114 5.45 -1.48 -3.32
C ILE A 114 4.33 -1.35 -4.34
N VAL A 115 4.41 -2.12 -5.42
CA VAL A 115 3.34 -2.22 -6.41
C VAL A 115 2.54 -3.46 -6.11
N MET A 116 1.24 -3.31 -5.97
CA MET A 116 0.30 -4.36 -5.63
C MET A 116 -0.79 -4.46 -6.69
N GLU A 117 -1.46 -5.60 -6.76
CA GLU A 117 -2.69 -5.70 -7.54
C GLU A 117 -3.71 -4.66 -7.04
N TYR A 118 -4.40 -4.01 -7.98
CA TYR A 118 -5.50 -3.11 -7.65
C TYR A 118 -6.78 -3.92 -7.48
N LEU A 119 -7.36 -3.87 -6.29
CA LEU A 119 -8.63 -4.52 -5.99
C LEU A 119 -9.77 -3.53 -6.29
N GLU A 120 -10.71 -3.93 -7.13
CA GLU A 120 -11.93 -3.16 -7.39
C GLU A 120 -12.99 -3.56 -6.37
N GLY A 121 -13.47 -2.58 -5.59
CA GLY A 121 -14.46 -2.83 -4.56
C GLY A 121 -14.44 -1.77 -3.46
N VAL A 122 -15.05 -2.13 -2.35
CA VAL A 122 -15.10 -1.31 -1.14
C VAL A 122 -14.52 -2.08 0.04
N THR A 123 -13.99 -1.36 1.02
CA THR A 123 -13.54 -2.02 2.25
C THR A 123 -14.71 -2.51 3.08
N LEU A 124 -14.49 -3.51 3.91
CA LEU A 124 -15.51 -3.99 4.85
C LEU A 124 -16.05 -2.86 5.72
N LYS A 125 -15.20 -1.90 6.09
CA LYS A 125 -15.64 -0.71 6.83
C LYS A 125 -16.62 0.15 6.03
N GLN A 126 -16.34 0.40 4.75
CA GLN A 126 -17.25 1.15 3.87
C GLN A 126 -18.57 0.38 3.69
N TYR A 127 -18.49 -0.92 3.43
CA TYR A 127 -19.67 -1.77 3.32
C TYR A 127 -20.56 -1.72 4.58
N LEU A 128 -19.97 -1.82 5.77
CA LEU A 128 -20.70 -1.75 7.05
C LEU A 128 -21.26 -0.35 7.32
N ALA A 129 -20.59 0.71 6.87
CA ALA A 129 -21.10 2.08 7.00
C ALA A 129 -22.38 2.29 6.18
N GLU A 130 -22.46 1.68 4.99
CA GLU A 130 -23.62 1.77 4.10
C GLU A 130 -24.74 0.82 4.51
N ASN A 131 -24.41 -0.44 4.82
CA ASN A 131 -25.38 -1.51 5.06
C ASN A 131 -25.69 -1.74 6.55
N LYS A 132 -24.93 -1.16 7.46
CA LYS A 132 -25.02 -1.25 8.94
C LYS A 132 -24.83 -2.64 9.53
N ARG A 133 -25.04 -3.70 8.79
CA ARG A 133 -24.87 -5.10 9.21
C ARG A 133 -24.59 -5.98 8.01
N ILE A 134 -24.09 -7.17 8.27
CA ILE A 134 -23.88 -8.25 7.32
C ILE A 134 -24.64 -9.47 7.84
N ASP A 135 -25.27 -10.24 6.98
CA ASP A 135 -25.96 -11.47 7.37
C ASP A 135 -24.94 -12.56 7.70
N ALA A 136 -25.34 -13.53 8.53
CA ALA A 136 -24.41 -14.54 9.04
C ALA A 136 -23.78 -15.41 7.95
N GLU A 137 -24.55 -15.73 6.92
CA GLU A 137 -24.08 -16.52 5.76
C GLU A 137 -23.02 -15.74 4.98
N ASP A 138 -23.31 -14.48 4.62
CA ASP A 138 -22.38 -13.59 3.91
C ASP A 138 -21.10 -13.34 4.73
N LEU A 139 -21.25 -13.21 6.07
CA LEU A 139 -20.10 -13.02 6.96
C LEU A 139 -19.19 -14.24 6.95
N VAL A 140 -19.75 -15.45 6.96
CA VAL A 140 -18.96 -16.69 6.90
C VAL A 140 -18.23 -16.80 5.55
N GLU A 141 -18.90 -16.52 4.43
CA GLU A 141 -18.28 -16.54 3.10
C GLU A 141 -17.12 -15.53 3.00
N LEU A 142 -17.24 -14.38 3.63
CA LEU A 142 -16.19 -13.36 3.67
C LEU A 142 -15.03 -13.76 4.58
N LEU A 143 -15.30 -14.33 5.77
CA LEU A 143 -14.28 -14.60 6.78
C LEU A 143 -13.49 -15.89 6.52
N VAL A 144 -14.07 -16.89 5.88
CA VAL A 144 -13.38 -18.18 5.64
C VAL A 144 -12.09 -17.98 4.85
N PRO A 145 -12.06 -17.31 3.67
CA PRO A 145 -10.81 -17.08 2.94
C PRO A 145 -9.79 -16.25 3.72
N LEU A 146 -10.27 -15.31 4.54
CA LEU A 146 -9.40 -14.49 5.40
C LEU A 146 -8.72 -15.33 6.48
N ILE A 147 -9.48 -16.22 7.14
CA ILE A 147 -8.95 -17.11 8.17
C ILE A 147 -7.95 -18.12 7.56
N GLU A 148 -8.23 -18.66 6.39
CA GLU A 148 -7.32 -19.56 5.67
C GLU A 148 -6.01 -18.84 5.31
N ALA A 149 -6.10 -17.60 4.81
CA ALA A 149 -4.93 -16.77 4.51
C ALA A 149 -4.11 -16.45 5.76
N LEU A 150 -4.77 -16.18 6.89
CA LEU A 150 -4.08 -15.95 8.17
C LEU A 150 -3.41 -17.22 8.72
N ASP A 151 -4.03 -18.38 8.57
CA ASP A 151 -3.45 -19.67 8.95
C ASP A 151 -2.15 -19.93 8.18
N GLU A 152 -2.15 -19.68 6.86
CA GLU A 152 -0.96 -19.81 6.02
C GLU A 152 0.16 -18.84 6.49
N ILE A 153 -0.15 -17.56 6.75
CA ILE A 153 0.81 -16.57 7.26
C ILE A 153 1.38 -17.04 8.62
N HIS A 154 0.51 -17.51 9.52
CA HIS A 154 0.92 -17.96 10.85
C HIS A 154 1.76 -19.25 10.80
N SER A 155 1.49 -20.15 9.85
CA SER A 155 2.29 -21.37 9.63
C SER A 155 3.76 -21.07 9.30
N GLN A 156 4.02 -19.90 8.69
CA GLN A 156 5.36 -19.40 8.38
C GLN A 156 5.98 -18.60 9.55
N GLY A 157 5.33 -18.57 10.72
CA GLY A 157 5.79 -17.82 11.89
C GLY A 157 5.63 -16.31 11.79
N LEU A 158 4.80 -15.83 10.83
CA LEU A 158 4.53 -14.41 10.63
C LEU A 158 3.19 -14.03 11.25
N ILE A 159 3.06 -12.77 11.67
CA ILE A 159 1.83 -12.21 12.23
C ILE A 159 1.51 -10.93 11.47
N HIS A 160 0.29 -10.79 10.96
CA HIS A 160 -0.15 -9.64 10.15
C HIS A 160 -0.14 -8.31 10.94
N ARG A 161 -0.57 -8.31 12.21
CA ARG A 161 -0.59 -7.19 13.18
C ARG A 161 -1.52 -6.02 12.86
N ASP A 162 -2.21 -6.03 11.73
CA ASP A 162 -3.08 -4.92 11.30
C ASP A 162 -4.35 -5.44 10.60
N ILE A 163 -5.01 -6.42 11.23
CA ILE A 163 -6.31 -6.91 10.77
C ILE A 163 -7.38 -5.92 11.21
N SER A 164 -7.99 -5.25 10.26
CA SER A 164 -9.06 -4.29 10.51
C SER A 164 -10.03 -4.23 9.34
N PRO A 165 -11.27 -3.75 9.54
CA PRO A 165 -12.23 -3.60 8.44
C PRO A 165 -11.78 -2.63 7.32
N ASP A 166 -10.82 -1.78 7.59
CA ASP A 166 -10.20 -0.90 6.57
C ASP A 166 -9.29 -1.67 5.61
N ASN A 167 -8.74 -2.82 6.06
CA ASN A 167 -7.77 -3.63 5.32
C ASN A 167 -8.37 -4.92 4.75
N ILE A 168 -9.71 -5.06 4.78
CA ILE A 168 -10.46 -6.17 4.20
C ILE A 168 -11.31 -5.61 3.05
N MET A 169 -11.18 -6.18 1.87
CA MET A 169 -11.93 -5.80 0.66
C MET A 169 -12.63 -7.01 0.06
#